data_83c2b8547152e48208d05aecfa0ee150
#
_entry.id   83c2b8547152e48208d05aecfa0ee150
#
_cell.length_a   1.000
_cell.length_b   1.000
_cell.length_c   1.000
_cell.angle_alpha   90.00
_cell.angle_beta   90.00
_cell.angle_gamma   90.00
#
_symmetry.space_group_name_H-M   'P 1'
#
loop_
_entity.id
_entity.type
_entity.pdbx_description
1 polymer ?
#
loop_
_entity_poly.entity_id
_entity_poly.type
_entity_poly.pdbx_seq_one_letter_code
_entity_poly.pdbx_strand_id
1 'polypeptide(L)'
;MRKIIVLSMLALCLSCGRSTRSDGTLEGLPPIWPDYVGVTVPCNIAPLDFSYLGDEPCRLVVGDRCLKGKDGCFIVPKRLWRAQMAVDSLQLTVQVCREGKWLSYQPFTVYVSRDEVDPWISYRLVPPGYQGWQMMGLYQRELTGYTERAIIENRLTGGNCMNCHTYCNGDPEKMVFHARAAFGGTLLVNEGSVEKLNTKTDSTLSALVYPYWHPSGDYIAFSVNKTLQVFHSHDPNRIEVYDEASDAI
;
A
#
# COMPACT_ATOMS: atom_id res chain seq x y z
N MET A 1 20.32 -64.13 29.83
CA MET A 1 19.03 -63.40 29.87
C MET A 1 19.32 -61.93 30.12
N ARG A 2 19.42 -61.13 29.08
CA ARG A 2 19.68 -59.67 29.17
C ARG A 2 18.34 -58.96 29.23
N LYS A 3 18.10 -58.27 30.34
CA LYS A 3 16.90 -57.41 30.49
C LYS A 3 17.18 -56.07 29.76
N ILE A 4 16.44 -55.81 28.70
CA ILE A 4 16.43 -54.55 27.99
C ILE A 4 15.48 -53.61 28.78
N ILE A 5 16.03 -52.57 29.38
CA ILE A 5 15.26 -51.47 30.00
C ILE A 5 14.98 -50.47 28.87
N VAL A 6 13.73 -50.42 28.43
CA VAL A 6 13.24 -49.38 27.51
C VAL A 6 12.93 -48.15 28.33
N LEU A 7 13.83 -47.18 28.27
CA LEU A 7 13.65 -45.84 28.89
C LEU A 7 12.76 -45.04 27.94
N SER A 8 11.48 -44.93 28.29
CA SER A 8 10.51 -44.11 27.57
C SER A 8 10.81 -42.63 27.91
N MET A 9 11.50 -41.95 27.01
CA MET A 9 11.75 -40.53 27.09
C MET A 9 10.46 -39.80 26.65
N LEU A 10 9.63 -39.47 27.61
CA LEU A 10 8.46 -38.59 27.44
C LEU A 10 8.97 -37.19 27.16
N ALA A 11 9.14 -36.83 25.89
CA ALA A 11 9.43 -35.47 25.46
C ALA A 11 8.21 -34.61 25.78
N LEU A 12 8.22 -33.95 26.93
CA LEU A 12 7.36 -32.82 27.21
C LEU A 12 7.72 -31.70 26.23
N CYS A 13 6.99 -31.65 25.12
CA CYS A 13 6.91 -30.45 24.30
C CYS A 13 6.29 -29.34 25.14
N LEU A 14 7.11 -28.63 25.89
CA LEU A 14 6.78 -27.32 26.44
C LEU A 14 6.51 -26.40 25.25
N SER A 15 5.25 -26.43 24.75
CA SER A 15 4.70 -25.42 23.90
C SER A 15 4.75 -24.12 24.71
N CYS A 16 5.75 -23.31 24.49
CA CYS A 16 5.88 -21.97 25.03
C CYS A 16 4.87 -21.06 24.34
N GLY A 17 3.59 -21.41 24.43
CA GLY A 17 2.47 -20.54 24.07
C GLY A 17 2.49 -19.38 25.06
N ARG A 18 2.92 -18.19 24.61
CA ARG A 18 2.81 -16.99 25.42
C ARG A 18 1.35 -16.81 25.81
N SER A 19 1.10 -16.76 27.11
CA SER A 19 -0.24 -16.58 27.65
C SER A 19 -0.89 -15.33 27.03
N THR A 20 -2.10 -15.48 26.51
CA THR A 20 -2.94 -14.35 26.08
C THR A 20 -3.61 -13.66 27.25
N ARG A 21 -3.47 -14.22 28.46
CA ARG A 21 -4.06 -13.73 29.70
C ARG A 21 -3.45 -12.40 30.11
N SER A 22 -4.31 -11.46 30.53
CA SER A 22 -3.91 -10.20 31.18
C SER A 22 -4.19 -10.24 32.68
N ASP A 23 -3.48 -9.40 33.41
CA ASP A 23 -3.62 -9.23 34.87
C ASP A 23 -4.73 -8.22 35.23
N GLY A 24 -5.18 -7.45 34.23
CA GLY A 24 -6.23 -6.44 34.40
C GLY A 24 -6.60 -5.78 33.06
N THR A 25 -7.50 -4.82 33.12
CA THR A 25 -8.02 -4.08 31.96
C THR A 25 -7.74 -2.59 32.09
N LEU A 26 -7.55 -1.95 30.95
CA LEU A 26 -7.48 -0.49 30.79
C LEU A 26 -8.79 0.01 30.18
N GLU A 27 -9.17 1.22 30.51
CA GLU A 27 -10.28 1.89 29.87
C GLU A 27 -9.89 2.37 28.47
N GLY A 28 -10.84 2.31 27.53
CA GLY A 28 -10.70 2.82 26.17
C GLY A 28 -9.96 1.89 25.21
N LEU A 29 -9.89 2.36 23.98
CA LEU A 29 -9.22 1.69 22.87
C LEU A 29 -7.71 1.99 22.89
N PRO A 30 -6.87 1.10 22.33
CA PRO A 30 -5.43 1.35 22.25
C PRO A 30 -5.12 2.50 21.28
N PRO A 31 -4.18 3.40 21.61
CA PRO A 31 -3.65 4.37 20.65
C PRO A 31 -2.76 3.63 19.63
N ILE A 32 -3.25 3.46 18.42
CA ILE A 32 -2.57 2.73 17.34
C ILE A 32 -2.43 3.57 16.07
N TRP A 33 -1.44 3.26 15.24
CA TRP A 33 -1.24 3.85 13.92
C TRP A 33 -0.76 2.80 12.90
N PRO A 34 -1.40 2.69 11.73
CA PRO A 34 -2.68 3.32 11.36
C PRO A 34 -3.84 2.93 12.27
N ASP A 35 -4.89 3.76 12.33
CA ASP A 35 -6.10 3.44 13.09
C ASP A 35 -6.96 2.43 12.31
N TYR A 36 -6.96 1.19 12.80
CA TYR A 36 -7.73 0.08 12.23
C TYR A 36 -9.00 -0.26 13.02
N VAL A 37 -9.42 0.61 13.93
CA VAL A 37 -10.63 0.39 14.72
C VAL A 37 -11.87 0.47 13.84
N GLY A 38 -12.63 -0.61 13.75
CA GLY A 38 -13.89 -0.67 13.00
C GLY A 38 -13.76 -0.63 11.49
N VAL A 39 -12.56 -0.77 10.93
CA VAL A 39 -12.37 -0.79 9.47
C VAL A 39 -12.88 -2.10 8.86
N THR A 40 -13.31 -2.04 7.61
CA THR A 40 -13.61 -3.23 6.79
C THR A 40 -12.49 -3.44 5.77
N VAL A 41 -12.01 -4.68 5.69
CA VAL A 41 -10.92 -5.07 4.78
C VAL A 41 -11.35 -6.22 3.88
N PRO A 42 -10.80 -6.32 2.65
CA PRO A 42 -11.00 -7.49 1.78
C PRO A 42 -10.40 -8.76 2.39
N CYS A 43 -11.01 -9.92 2.12
CA CYS A 43 -10.56 -11.20 2.68
C CYS A 43 -9.17 -11.65 2.20
N ASN A 44 -8.71 -11.12 1.07
CA ASN A 44 -7.41 -11.43 0.47
C ASN A 44 -6.32 -10.39 0.74
N ILE A 45 -6.59 -9.35 1.53
CA ILE A 45 -5.61 -8.28 1.83
C ILE A 45 -4.40 -8.82 2.61
N ALA A 46 -3.24 -8.18 2.44
CA ALA A 46 -2.06 -8.42 3.27
C ALA A 46 -2.35 -8.19 4.77
N PRO A 47 -1.58 -8.80 5.68
CA PRO A 47 -1.71 -8.52 7.11
C PRO A 47 -1.70 -7.03 7.42
N LEU A 48 -2.52 -6.61 8.38
CA LEU A 48 -2.50 -5.24 8.88
C LEU A 48 -1.36 -5.11 9.91
N ASP A 49 -0.24 -4.59 9.48
CA ASP A 49 0.84 -4.22 10.39
C ASP A 49 0.58 -2.81 10.93
N PHE A 50 0.75 -2.62 12.23
CA PHE A 50 0.49 -1.35 12.89
C PHE A 50 1.36 -1.15 14.13
N SER A 51 1.42 0.08 14.61
CA SER A 51 2.18 0.45 15.80
C SER A 51 1.26 0.87 16.94
N TYR A 52 1.63 0.47 18.14
CA TYR A 52 1.14 1.07 19.38
C TYR A 52 1.92 2.36 19.65
N LEU A 53 1.21 3.44 19.94
CA LEU A 53 1.80 4.77 20.09
C LEU A 53 2.29 5.11 21.50
N GLY A 54 2.17 4.19 22.46
CA GLY A 54 2.73 4.36 23.81
C GLY A 54 4.14 3.80 23.91
N ASP A 55 4.80 4.08 25.02
CA ASP A 55 6.20 3.71 25.27
C ASP A 55 6.36 2.36 26.01
N GLU A 56 5.25 1.80 26.50
CA GLU A 56 5.30 0.56 27.29
C GLU A 56 5.56 -0.66 26.40
N PRO A 57 6.26 -1.68 26.91
CA PRO A 57 6.34 -2.96 26.24
C PRO A 57 4.94 -3.48 25.91
N CYS A 58 4.71 -3.82 24.66
CA CYS A 58 3.37 -4.19 24.17
C CYS A 58 3.34 -5.55 23.49
N ARG A 59 2.13 -6.11 23.42
CA ARG A 59 1.85 -7.34 22.67
C ARG A 59 0.44 -7.30 22.10
N LEU A 60 0.24 -7.98 20.98
CA LEU A 60 -1.02 -8.10 20.27
C LEU A 60 -1.58 -9.52 20.46
N VAL A 61 -2.82 -9.61 20.89
CA VAL A 61 -3.57 -10.87 20.93
C VAL A 61 -4.45 -10.94 19.69
N VAL A 62 -4.29 -12.03 18.93
CA VAL A 62 -5.04 -12.35 17.70
C VAL A 62 -5.55 -13.78 17.85
N GLY A 63 -6.84 -13.98 18.08
CA GLY A 63 -7.39 -15.29 18.40
C GLY A 63 -6.73 -15.89 19.65
N ASP A 64 -6.16 -17.08 19.51
CA ASP A 64 -5.41 -17.80 20.57
C ASP A 64 -3.90 -17.45 20.61
N ARG A 65 -3.44 -16.54 19.76
CA ARG A 65 -2.04 -16.18 19.62
C ARG A 65 -1.71 -14.84 20.23
N CYS A 66 -0.49 -14.77 20.79
CA CYS A 66 0.06 -13.56 21.37
C CYS A 66 1.37 -13.20 20.63
N LEU A 67 1.37 -12.05 19.96
CA LEU A 67 2.50 -11.52 19.20
C LEU A 67 3.17 -10.43 20.03
N LYS A 68 4.49 -10.51 20.20
CA LYS A 68 5.25 -9.45 20.86
C LYS A 68 5.44 -8.27 19.93
N GLY A 69 5.10 -7.07 20.39
CA GLY A 69 5.51 -5.83 19.71
C GLY A 69 7.02 -5.64 19.75
N LYS A 70 7.59 -5.23 18.64
CA LYS A 70 8.99 -4.82 18.55
C LYS A 70 9.02 -3.32 18.30
N ASP A 71 9.58 -2.56 19.24
CA ASP A 71 9.62 -1.09 19.17
C ASP A 71 8.23 -0.49 18.89
N GLY A 72 7.21 -1.00 19.60
CA GLY A 72 5.80 -0.63 19.41
C GLY A 72 5.12 -1.27 18.20
N CYS A 73 5.86 -1.81 17.23
CA CYS A 73 5.31 -2.34 15.99
C CYS A 73 4.83 -3.79 16.13
N PHE A 74 3.66 -4.10 15.58
CA PHE A 74 3.13 -5.43 15.42
C PHE A 74 3.20 -5.86 13.96
N ILE A 75 3.96 -6.93 13.71
CA ILE A 75 4.03 -7.58 12.40
C ILE A 75 3.26 -8.89 12.51
N VAL A 76 2.13 -8.96 11.80
CA VAL A 76 1.25 -10.12 11.86
C VAL A 76 1.71 -11.16 10.83
N PRO A 77 2.12 -12.39 11.24
CA PRO A 77 2.56 -13.40 10.30
C PRO A 77 1.47 -13.74 9.27
N LYS A 78 1.81 -13.76 7.99
CA LYS A 78 0.88 -13.99 6.87
C LYS A 78 0.04 -15.27 7.05
N ARG A 79 0.63 -16.34 7.60
CA ARG A 79 -0.10 -17.59 7.89
C ARG A 79 -1.18 -17.41 8.97
N LEU A 80 -0.85 -16.68 10.03
CA LEU A 80 -1.81 -16.36 11.10
C LEU A 80 -2.94 -15.48 10.56
N TRP A 81 -2.58 -14.42 9.83
CA TRP A 81 -3.54 -13.51 9.22
C TRP A 81 -4.54 -14.24 8.33
N ARG A 82 -4.05 -15.03 7.37
CA ARG A 82 -4.91 -15.81 6.46
C ARG A 82 -5.87 -16.74 7.18
N ALA A 83 -5.44 -17.36 8.29
CA ALA A 83 -6.30 -18.23 9.08
C ALA A 83 -7.43 -17.43 9.76
N GLN A 84 -7.21 -16.16 10.06
CA GLN A 84 -8.22 -15.28 10.67
C GLN A 84 -9.16 -14.66 9.62
N MET A 85 -8.78 -14.58 8.36
CA MET A 85 -9.62 -14.00 7.29
C MET A 85 -10.82 -14.88 6.89
N ALA A 86 -10.97 -16.07 7.48
CA ALA A 86 -12.11 -16.95 7.22
C ALA A 86 -13.40 -16.52 7.94
N VAL A 87 -13.33 -15.56 8.86
CA VAL A 87 -14.47 -15.05 9.63
C VAL A 87 -14.88 -13.65 9.15
N ASP A 88 -16.11 -13.23 9.46
CA ASP A 88 -16.63 -11.92 9.03
C ASP A 88 -16.12 -10.76 9.87
N SER A 89 -15.54 -11.07 11.03
CA SER A 89 -14.92 -10.07 11.89
C SER A 89 -13.81 -10.68 12.73
N LEU A 90 -12.75 -9.91 12.92
CA LEU A 90 -11.57 -10.26 13.70
C LEU A 90 -11.47 -9.32 14.89
N GLN A 91 -11.39 -9.87 16.11
CA GLN A 91 -11.08 -9.08 17.29
C GLN A 91 -9.59 -9.07 17.59
N LEU A 92 -9.06 -7.88 17.79
CA LEU A 92 -7.67 -7.62 18.13
C LEU A 92 -7.59 -6.95 19.50
N THR A 93 -6.67 -7.42 20.35
CA THR A 93 -6.47 -6.84 21.68
C THR A 93 -5.02 -6.46 21.89
N VAL A 94 -4.76 -5.18 22.10
CA VAL A 94 -3.44 -4.71 22.50
C VAL A 94 -3.31 -4.83 24.02
N GLN A 95 -2.22 -5.41 24.47
CA GLN A 95 -1.85 -5.49 25.87
C GLN A 95 -0.52 -4.79 26.09
N VAL A 96 -0.39 -4.11 27.21
CA VAL A 96 0.81 -3.37 27.60
C VAL A 96 1.30 -3.83 28.97
N CYS A 97 2.61 -3.74 29.19
CA CYS A 97 3.21 -4.13 30.45
C CYS A 97 3.49 -2.88 31.30
N ARG A 98 2.77 -2.72 32.41
CA ARG A 98 3.01 -1.66 33.41
C ARG A 98 3.38 -2.32 34.75
N GLU A 99 4.48 -1.90 35.33
CA GLU A 99 4.95 -2.42 36.63
C GLU A 99 5.01 -3.96 36.68
N GLY A 100 5.41 -4.59 35.58
CA GLY A 100 5.51 -6.04 35.48
C GLY A 100 4.17 -6.78 35.25
N LYS A 101 3.05 -6.08 35.16
CA LYS A 101 1.71 -6.65 34.91
C LYS A 101 1.26 -6.36 33.49
N TRP A 102 0.64 -7.35 32.86
CA TRP A 102 0.04 -7.19 31.54
C TRP A 102 -1.40 -6.72 31.69
N LEU A 103 -1.70 -5.54 31.12
CA LEU A 103 -3.02 -4.93 31.12
C LEU A 103 -3.55 -4.91 29.68
N SER A 104 -4.82 -5.24 29.51
CA SER A 104 -5.52 -5.25 28.21
C SER A 104 -6.27 -3.95 27.99
N TYR A 105 -6.07 -3.31 26.85
CA TYR A 105 -7.05 -2.34 26.34
C TYR A 105 -8.34 -3.05 25.93
N GLN A 106 -9.40 -2.27 25.71
CA GLN A 106 -10.62 -2.79 25.10
C GLN A 106 -10.29 -3.37 23.71
N PRO A 107 -10.83 -4.56 23.37
CA PRO A 107 -10.62 -5.13 22.04
C PRO A 107 -11.28 -4.26 20.98
N PHE A 108 -10.64 -4.18 19.82
CA PHE A 108 -11.22 -3.53 18.65
C PHE A 108 -11.48 -4.56 17.54
N THR A 109 -12.43 -4.24 16.68
CA THR A 109 -12.88 -5.14 15.62
C THR A 109 -12.41 -4.65 14.27
N VAL A 110 -11.91 -5.58 13.45
CA VAL A 110 -11.71 -5.41 12.01
C VAL A 110 -12.73 -6.30 11.32
N TYR A 111 -13.54 -5.73 10.44
CA TYR A 111 -14.52 -6.47 9.64
C TYR A 111 -13.89 -6.99 8.36
N VAL A 112 -14.33 -8.15 7.89
CA VAL A 112 -13.80 -8.79 6.70
C VAL A 112 -14.90 -8.90 5.65
N SER A 113 -14.72 -8.19 4.51
CA SER A 113 -15.55 -8.38 3.32
C SER A 113 -15.19 -9.68 2.61
N ARG A 114 -16.17 -10.34 2.03
CA ARG A 114 -15.95 -11.52 1.17
C ARG A 114 -15.54 -11.12 -0.25
N ASP A 115 -15.69 -9.84 -0.60
CA ASP A 115 -15.21 -9.32 -1.86
C ASP A 115 -13.68 -9.27 -1.84
N GLU A 116 -13.08 -9.84 -2.86
CA GLU A 116 -11.63 -9.77 -3.06
C GLU A 116 -11.25 -8.44 -3.71
N VAL A 117 -10.10 -7.92 -3.34
CA VAL A 117 -9.47 -6.80 -4.03
C VAL A 117 -8.52 -7.35 -5.11
N ASP A 118 -8.36 -6.58 -6.19
CA ASP A 118 -7.32 -6.86 -7.18
C ASP A 118 -5.96 -6.99 -6.50
N PRO A 119 -5.14 -7.98 -6.88
CA PRO A 119 -3.90 -8.27 -6.16
C PRO A 119 -2.85 -7.16 -6.28
N TRP A 120 -2.99 -6.26 -7.24
CA TRP A 120 -2.02 -5.21 -7.50
C TRP A 120 -2.66 -3.83 -7.64
N ILE A 121 -1.99 -2.82 -7.11
CA ILE A 121 -2.27 -1.41 -7.37
C ILE A 121 -1.04 -0.76 -8.00
N SER A 122 -1.25 0.13 -8.96
CA SER A 122 -0.17 0.97 -9.47
C SER A 122 -0.37 2.42 -9.05
N TYR A 123 0.73 3.12 -8.86
CA TYR A 123 0.74 4.50 -8.41
C TYR A 123 2.01 5.23 -8.83
N ARG A 124 1.95 6.53 -8.83
CA ARG A 124 3.11 7.39 -8.96
C ARG A 124 3.67 7.69 -7.57
N LEU A 125 4.93 7.36 -7.35
CA LEU A 125 5.68 7.77 -6.18
C LEU A 125 6.48 9.03 -6.52
N VAL A 126 6.27 10.10 -5.76
CA VAL A 126 6.95 11.38 -5.90
C VAL A 126 7.18 11.99 -4.53
N PRO A 127 8.38 12.50 -4.23
CA PRO A 127 8.62 13.24 -3.01
C PRO A 127 7.75 14.50 -2.93
N PRO A 128 7.43 15.00 -1.72
CA PRO A 128 6.68 16.24 -1.57
C PRO A 128 7.49 17.44 -2.09
N GLY A 129 6.78 18.47 -2.55
CA GLY A 129 7.36 19.71 -3.06
C GLY A 129 7.38 19.81 -4.60
N TYR A 130 7.57 21.02 -5.12
CA TYR A 130 7.51 21.30 -6.56
C TYR A 130 8.71 20.71 -7.34
N GLN A 131 9.82 20.43 -6.67
CA GLN A 131 11.00 19.77 -7.28
C GLN A 131 10.96 18.23 -7.15
N GLY A 132 9.89 17.69 -6.56
CA GLY A 132 9.75 16.26 -6.29
C GLY A 132 9.82 15.37 -7.54
N TRP A 133 9.51 15.92 -8.72
CA TRP A 133 9.62 15.23 -10.00
C TRP A 133 11.06 14.79 -10.36
N GLN A 134 12.09 15.31 -9.68
CA GLN A 134 13.49 14.89 -9.89
C GLN A 134 13.76 13.46 -9.45
N MET A 135 12.96 12.95 -8.52
CA MET A 135 13.06 11.57 -8.02
C MET A 135 11.65 10.95 -7.98
N MET A 136 11.20 10.43 -9.11
CA MET A 136 9.85 9.86 -9.22
C MET A 136 9.85 8.59 -10.07
N GLY A 137 8.77 7.83 -9.93
CA GLY A 137 8.53 6.66 -10.74
C GLY A 137 7.09 6.19 -10.69
N LEU A 138 6.76 5.28 -11.57
CA LEU A 138 5.55 4.49 -11.54
C LEU A 138 5.88 3.13 -10.91
N TYR A 139 5.09 2.72 -9.95
CA TYR A 139 5.30 1.52 -9.17
C TYR A 139 4.05 0.67 -9.13
N GLN A 140 4.24 -0.63 -8.91
CA GLN A 140 3.18 -1.57 -8.57
C GLN A 140 3.42 -2.12 -7.18
N ARG A 141 2.36 -2.23 -6.39
CA ARG A 141 2.38 -2.84 -5.06
C ARG A 141 1.37 -3.97 -4.98
N GLU A 142 1.83 -5.10 -4.46
CA GLU A 142 0.98 -6.25 -4.15
C GLU A 142 0.11 -5.92 -2.92
N LEU A 143 -1.21 -6.02 -3.05
CA LEU A 143 -2.16 -5.80 -1.96
C LEU A 143 -2.40 -7.06 -1.12
N THR A 144 -2.13 -8.24 -1.66
CA THR A 144 -2.21 -9.53 -0.95
C THR A 144 -0.91 -9.90 -0.23
N GLY A 145 0.09 -9.04 -0.34
CA GLY A 145 1.42 -9.13 0.24
C GLY A 145 2.06 -7.75 0.35
N TYR A 146 3.39 -7.70 0.38
CA TYR A 146 4.13 -6.45 0.56
C TYR A 146 5.12 -6.18 -0.58
N THR A 147 5.06 -6.98 -1.64
CA THR A 147 5.96 -6.79 -2.78
C THR A 147 5.68 -5.46 -3.47
N GLU A 148 6.71 -4.69 -3.67
CA GLU A 148 6.67 -3.45 -4.46
C GLU A 148 7.72 -3.56 -5.57
N ARG A 149 7.38 -3.12 -6.77
CA ARG A 149 8.31 -3.08 -7.90
C ARG A 149 8.11 -1.83 -8.74
N ALA A 150 9.19 -1.28 -9.26
CA ALA A 150 9.12 -0.21 -10.22
C ALA A 150 8.60 -0.72 -11.57
N ILE A 151 7.67 0.00 -12.17
CA ILE A 151 7.30 -0.12 -13.59
C ILE A 151 8.32 0.65 -14.41
N ILE A 152 8.55 1.92 -14.04
CA ILE A 152 9.57 2.78 -14.63
C ILE A 152 9.97 3.87 -13.63
N GLU A 153 11.25 4.20 -13.59
CA GLU A 153 11.78 5.30 -12.79
C GLU A 153 12.36 6.38 -13.69
N ASN A 154 12.21 7.63 -13.32
CA ASN A 154 12.64 8.77 -14.12
C ASN A 154 14.17 8.90 -14.26
N ARG A 155 14.96 8.22 -13.43
CA ARG A 155 16.41 8.09 -13.62
C ARG A 155 16.77 7.48 -14.99
N LEU A 156 15.87 6.68 -15.56
CA LEU A 156 16.03 6.10 -16.91
C LEU A 156 15.76 7.11 -18.02
N THR A 157 15.15 8.25 -17.70
CA THR A 157 14.79 9.32 -18.63
C THR A 157 15.50 10.64 -18.31
N GLY A 158 16.70 10.59 -17.70
CA GLY A 158 17.47 11.77 -17.35
C GLY A 158 16.81 12.67 -16.29
N GLY A 159 16.03 12.11 -15.38
CA GLY A 159 15.34 12.85 -14.32
C GLY A 159 14.08 13.59 -14.79
N ASN A 160 13.56 13.30 -15.98
CA ASN A 160 12.37 13.98 -16.49
C ASN A 160 11.08 13.49 -15.82
N CYS A 161 10.10 14.36 -15.76
CA CYS A 161 8.78 14.04 -15.21
C CYS A 161 8.06 12.99 -16.06
N MET A 162 7.42 12.04 -15.40
CA MET A 162 6.51 11.06 -16.00
C MET A 162 5.27 10.90 -15.15
N ASN A 163 4.11 10.74 -15.77
CA ASN A 163 2.84 10.61 -15.08
C ASN A 163 1.71 10.18 -16.01
N CYS A 164 0.49 10.41 -15.55
CA CYS A 164 -0.75 10.20 -16.29
C CYS A 164 -0.88 8.76 -16.78
N HIS A 165 -0.48 7.79 -15.94
CA HIS A 165 -0.65 6.39 -16.28
C HIS A 165 -2.10 5.93 -16.03
N THR A 166 -2.60 5.10 -16.92
CA THR A 166 -3.90 4.45 -16.79
C THR A 166 -3.91 3.12 -17.53
N TYR A 167 -4.65 2.16 -17.00
CA TYR A 167 -4.81 0.84 -17.57
C TYR A 167 -6.13 0.74 -18.32
N CYS A 168 -6.14 0.02 -19.44
CA CYS A 168 -7.34 -0.28 -20.19
C CYS A 168 -8.21 -1.28 -19.41
N ASN A 169 -9.33 -0.82 -18.84
CA ASN A 169 -10.24 -1.67 -18.06
C ASN A 169 -9.56 -2.47 -16.93
N GLY A 170 -8.45 -1.97 -16.36
CA GLY A 170 -7.69 -2.67 -15.33
C GLY A 170 -6.76 -3.78 -15.87
N ASP A 171 -6.65 -3.95 -17.19
CA ASP A 171 -5.78 -4.96 -17.80
C ASP A 171 -4.29 -4.58 -17.63
N PRO A 172 -3.49 -5.37 -16.89
CA PRO A 172 -2.09 -5.07 -16.65
C PRO A 172 -1.21 -5.11 -17.91
N GLU A 173 -1.66 -5.78 -18.98
CA GLU A 173 -0.93 -5.89 -20.25
C GLU A 173 -1.19 -4.70 -21.19
N LYS A 174 -2.17 -3.83 -20.87
CA LYS A 174 -2.54 -2.70 -21.71
C LYS A 174 -2.64 -1.41 -20.91
N MET A 175 -1.64 -0.53 -21.03
CA MET A 175 -1.59 0.75 -20.34
C MET A 175 -0.99 1.86 -21.19
N VAL A 176 -1.28 3.09 -20.82
CA VAL A 176 -0.57 4.27 -21.31
C VAL A 176 0.02 5.07 -20.16
N PHE A 177 1.11 5.76 -20.42
CA PHE A 177 1.66 6.80 -19.55
C PHE A 177 2.34 7.90 -20.38
N HIS A 178 2.49 9.08 -19.77
CA HIS A 178 3.07 10.23 -20.45
C HIS A 178 4.43 10.60 -19.84
N ALA A 179 5.46 10.74 -20.69
CA ALA A 179 6.77 11.28 -20.34
C ALA A 179 6.87 12.72 -20.83
N ARG A 180 7.66 13.54 -20.12
CA ARG A 180 7.86 14.96 -20.44
C ARG A 180 9.33 15.26 -20.81
N ALA A 181 9.58 16.50 -21.20
CA ALA A 181 10.88 17.04 -21.57
C ALA A 181 11.57 16.27 -22.72
N ALA A 182 12.87 15.98 -22.62
CA ALA A 182 13.66 15.38 -23.72
C ALA A 182 13.10 14.05 -24.24
N PHE A 183 12.45 13.27 -23.38
CA PHE A 183 11.80 12.01 -23.72
C PHE A 183 10.28 12.14 -23.90
N GLY A 184 9.78 13.38 -24.00
CA GLY A 184 8.36 13.70 -24.06
C GLY A 184 7.59 12.87 -25.09
N GLY A 185 6.38 12.44 -24.71
CA GLY A 185 5.43 11.69 -25.51
C GLY A 185 4.61 10.73 -24.67
N THR A 186 3.56 10.20 -25.26
CA THR A 186 2.72 9.17 -24.68
C THR A 186 3.26 7.80 -25.09
N LEU A 187 3.48 6.93 -24.11
CA LEU A 187 3.89 5.56 -24.34
C LEU A 187 2.70 4.64 -24.13
N LEU A 188 2.42 3.83 -25.14
CA LEU A 188 1.44 2.76 -25.10
C LEU A 188 2.17 1.43 -24.88
N VAL A 189 1.81 0.74 -23.81
CA VAL A 189 2.19 -0.66 -23.57
C VAL A 189 1.01 -1.51 -23.96
N ASN A 190 1.22 -2.50 -24.81
CA ASN A 190 0.18 -3.43 -25.24
C ASN A 190 0.81 -4.80 -25.52
N GLU A 191 0.38 -5.81 -24.76
CA GLU A 191 0.82 -7.21 -24.93
C GLU A 191 2.35 -7.37 -25.04
N GLY A 192 3.09 -6.69 -24.15
CA GLY A 192 4.56 -6.73 -24.12
C GLY A 192 5.28 -5.87 -25.14
N SER A 193 4.57 -5.20 -26.04
CA SER A 193 5.15 -4.17 -26.93
C SER A 193 5.04 -2.79 -26.28
N VAL A 194 5.99 -1.90 -26.61
CA VAL A 194 5.98 -0.50 -26.16
C VAL A 194 6.11 0.41 -27.37
N GLU A 195 5.11 1.24 -27.58
CA GLU A 195 5.07 2.21 -28.67
C GLU A 195 5.06 3.63 -28.13
N LYS A 196 5.80 4.52 -28.77
CA LYS A 196 5.75 5.95 -28.47
C LYS A 196 4.83 6.63 -29.48
N LEU A 197 3.71 7.12 -28.97
CA LEU A 197 2.72 7.84 -29.78
C LEU A 197 3.13 9.30 -29.94
N ASN A 198 3.03 9.84 -31.14
CA ASN A 198 3.15 11.27 -31.38
C ASN A 198 1.78 11.92 -31.16
N THR A 199 1.55 12.42 -29.95
CA THR A 199 0.30 13.05 -29.56
C THR A 199 0.30 14.57 -29.67
N LYS A 200 1.43 15.17 -30.13
CA LYS A 200 1.53 16.59 -30.41
C LYS A 200 1.52 16.79 -31.94
N THR A 201 0.47 17.41 -32.43
CA THR A 201 0.29 17.73 -33.83
C THR A 201 0.04 19.23 -34.01
N ASP A 202 0.00 19.73 -35.26
CA ASP A 202 -0.33 21.12 -35.55
C ASP A 202 -1.80 21.47 -35.18
N SER A 203 -2.62 20.47 -34.99
CA SER A 203 -4.04 20.61 -34.60
C SER A 203 -4.29 20.53 -33.10
N THR A 204 -3.25 20.30 -32.26
CA THR A 204 -3.36 20.20 -30.82
C THR A 204 -2.70 21.37 -30.12
N LEU A 205 -3.30 21.89 -29.04
CA LEU A 205 -2.74 23.01 -28.24
C LEU A 205 -1.37 22.66 -27.63
N SER A 206 -1.24 21.42 -27.17
CA SER A 206 -0.01 20.88 -26.55
C SER A 206 0.05 19.36 -26.71
N ALA A 207 1.04 18.72 -26.11
CA ALA A 207 1.03 17.27 -26.00
C ALA A 207 -0.16 16.80 -25.13
N LEU A 208 -0.75 15.69 -25.51
CA LEU A 208 -1.90 15.09 -24.83
C LEU A 208 -1.49 14.52 -23.47
N VAL A 209 -2.26 14.83 -22.43
CA VAL A 209 -2.06 14.38 -21.06
C VAL A 209 -3.37 13.85 -20.47
N TYR A 210 -3.34 13.28 -19.26
CA TYR A 210 -4.52 12.75 -18.55
C TYR A 210 -5.36 11.79 -19.41
N PRO A 211 -4.76 10.67 -19.87
CA PRO A 211 -5.48 9.69 -20.67
C PRO A 211 -6.58 9.01 -19.89
N TYR A 212 -7.70 8.72 -20.58
CA TYR A 212 -8.80 7.92 -20.08
C TYR A 212 -9.28 6.97 -21.16
N TRP A 213 -9.27 5.66 -20.87
CA TRP A 213 -9.67 4.64 -21.80
C TRP A 213 -11.20 4.61 -21.99
N HIS A 214 -11.61 4.50 -23.23
CA HIS A 214 -12.99 4.13 -23.53
C HIS A 214 -13.22 2.68 -23.08
N PRO A 215 -14.43 2.30 -22.58
CA PRO A 215 -14.70 0.94 -22.12
C PRO A 215 -14.49 -0.15 -23.17
N SER A 216 -14.59 0.17 -24.48
CA SER A 216 -14.28 -0.80 -25.54
C SER A 216 -12.78 -1.12 -25.65
N GLY A 217 -11.90 -0.28 -25.11
CA GLY A 217 -10.44 -0.41 -25.26
C GLY A 217 -9.87 0.02 -26.61
N ASP A 218 -10.69 0.56 -27.52
CA ASP A 218 -10.28 0.97 -28.87
C ASP A 218 -9.88 2.45 -28.95
N TYR A 219 -10.36 3.25 -28.00
CA TYR A 219 -10.15 4.70 -27.98
C TYR A 219 -9.62 5.15 -26.62
N ILE A 220 -8.86 6.24 -26.65
CA ILE A 220 -8.36 6.92 -25.45
C ILE A 220 -8.71 8.39 -25.60
N ALA A 221 -9.44 8.94 -24.65
CA ALA A 221 -9.64 10.37 -24.53
C ALA A 221 -8.45 11.00 -23.77
N PHE A 222 -8.03 12.17 -24.22
CA PHE A 222 -6.96 12.93 -23.58
C PHE A 222 -7.42 14.35 -23.26
N SER A 223 -6.86 14.93 -22.23
CA SER A 223 -6.92 16.36 -22.01
C SER A 223 -5.70 17.04 -22.63
N VAL A 224 -5.93 18.21 -23.21
CA VAL A 224 -4.89 19.08 -23.71
C VAL A 224 -4.98 20.41 -22.99
N ASN A 225 -3.91 20.79 -22.30
CA ASN A 225 -3.94 21.99 -21.46
C ASN A 225 -2.76 22.90 -21.80
N LYS A 226 -3.04 24.19 -21.89
CA LYS A 226 -2.04 25.26 -21.92
C LYS A 226 -2.05 25.93 -20.56
N THR A 227 -1.00 25.73 -19.78
CA THR A 227 -0.93 26.21 -18.40
C THR A 227 0.26 27.15 -18.23
N LEU A 228 0.08 28.14 -17.33
CA LEU A 228 1.14 28.99 -16.79
C LEU A 228 1.40 28.57 -15.34
N GLN A 229 2.66 28.22 -15.05
CA GLN A 229 3.10 27.88 -13.69
C GLN A 229 3.84 29.07 -13.09
N VAL A 230 3.40 29.49 -11.91
CA VAL A 230 4.01 30.61 -11.16
C VAL A 230 4.58 30.06 -9.86
N PHE A 231 5.88 30.26 -9.67
CA PHE A 231 6.61 29.83 -8.49
C PHE A 231 6.73 31.02 -7.49
N HIS A 232 6.50 30.73 -6.21
CA HIS A 232 6.66 31.74 -5.16
C HIS A 232 8.13 31.82 -4.72
N SER A 233 8.68 33.01 -4.71
CA SER A 233 10.08 33.25 -4.30
C SER A 233 10.33 33.01 -2.81
N HIS A 234 9.29 33.14 -1.98
CA HIS A 234 9.39 33.02 -0.52
C HIS A 234 8.97 31.65 0.01
N ASP A 235 8.27 30.85 -0.78
CA ASP A 235 7.85 29.51 -0.42
C ASP A 235 8.14 28.55 -1.58
N PRO A 236 9.26 27.81 -1.51
CA PRO A 236 9.67 26.92 -2.59
C PRO A 236 8.73 25.71 -2.78
N ASN A 237 7.82 25.46 -1.85
CA ASN A 237 6.84 24.36 -1.96
C ASN A 237 5.50 24.84 -2.53
N ARG A 238 5.35 26.17 -2.74
CA ARG A 238 4.12 26.74 -3.27
C ARG A 238 4.26 27.06 -4.75
N ILE A 239 3.35 26.51 -5.52
CA ILE A 239 3.21 26.75 -6.95
C ILE A 239 1.74 27.05 -7.24
N GLU A 240 1.48 28.01 -8.09
CA GLU A 240 0.16 28.28 -8.64
C GLU A 240 0.15 27.90 -10.11
N VAL A 241 -0.94 27.29 -10.56
CA VAL A 241 -1.13 26.88 -11.94
C VAL A 241 -2.37 27.56 -12.47
N TYR A 242 -2.20 28.33 -13.53
CA TYR A 242 -3.29 29.00 -14.24
C TYR A 242 -3.53 28.26 -15.55
N ASP A 243 -4.74 27.78 -15.76
CA ASP A 243 -5.17 27.20 -17.03
C ASP A 243 -5.55 28.33 -18.00
N GLU A 244 -4.78 28.50 -19.07
CA GLU A 244 -5.04 29.49 -20.13
C GLU A 244 -6.04 28.95 -21.16
N ALA A 245 -5.93 27.66 -21.49
CA ALA A 245 -6.80 26.98 -22.44
C ALA A 245 -6.79 25.48 -22.16
N SER A 246 -7.92 24.82 -22.38
CA SER A 246 -8.11 23.38 -22.26
C SER A 246 -8.95 22.87 -23.40
N ASP A 247 -8.68 21.64 -23.83
CA ASP A 247 -9.46 20.91 -24.83
C ASP A 247 -9.48 19.42 -24.49
N ALA A 248 -10.41 18.67 -25.08
CA ALA A 248 -10.52 17.22 -24.94
C ALA A 248 -10.47 16.60 -26.35
N ILE A 249 -9.61 15.64 -26.54
CA ILE A 249 -9.36 14.96 -27.82
C ILE A 249 -9.52 13.45 -27.63
#